data_0a8229a53e947e85c115f203b9507bed
#
_entry.id   0a8229a53e947e85c115f203b9507bed
#
_cell.length_a   1.000
_cell.length_b   1.000
_cell.length_c   1.000
_cell.angle_alpha   90.00
_cell.angle_beta   90.00
_cell.angle_gamma   90.00
#
_symmetry.space_group_name_H-M   'P 1'
#
loop_
_entity.id
_entity.type
_entity.pdbx_description
1 polymer ?
#
loop_
_entity_poly.entity_id
_entity_poly.type
_entity_poly.pdbx_seq_one_letter_code
_entity_poly.pdbx_strand_id
1 'polypeptide(L)'
;VSVSSQNKRFIYKVLLKKVQWSDGVAVTAQHFVDSIERTLNPSTPSKLVDLLYVIENAKAYREKKIPFSSVGVSAKSDLELEFILNKPISYFAHLLALPIFYPQRKEAPGKVTTGPYFLKEWKIGEKFLLEKNPYYKDFPEQAPKQIVFQIIPEEITALQLFKTGKLQILTKAPYTDLQELQKKGLVRSFPFR
;
A
#
# COMPACT_ATOMS: atom_id res chain seq x y z
N VAL A 1 -6.22 -17.23 -5.47
CA VAL A 1 -5.84 -17.05 -6.88
C VAL A 1 -5.92 -18.38 -7.57
N SER A 2 -6.68 -18.47 -8.64
CA SER A 2 -6.70 -19.64 -9.53
C SER A 2 -6.01 -19.27 -10.85
N VAL A 3 -5.33 -20.24 -11.45
CA VAL A 3 -4.59 -20.05 -12.71
C VAL A 3 -5.17 -21.03 -13.73
N SER A 4 -5.50 -20.53 -14.92
CA SER A 4 -5.89 -21.34 -16.06
C SER A 4 -5.16 -20.88 -17.32
N SER A 5 -4.93 -21.79 -18.26
CA SER A 5 -4.46 -21.44 -19.60
C SER A 5 -5.54 -21.80 -20.62
N GLN A 6 -6.02 -20.81 -21.36
CA GLN A 6 -6.94 -21.00 -22.47
C GLN A 6 -6.36 -20.33 -23.71
N ASN A 7 -6.33 -21.03 -24.83
CA ASN A 7 -5.88 -20.50 -26.13
C ASN A 7 -4.51 -19.78 -26.08
N LYS A 8 -3.52 -20.37 -25.39
CA LYS A 8 -2.16 -19.79 -25.18
C LYS A 8 -2.14 -18.50 -24.32
N ARG A 9 -3.25 -18.12 -23.67
CA ARG A 9 -3.29 -16.99 -22.72
C ARG A 9 -3.16 -17.50 -21.29
N PHE A 10 -2.39 -16.79 -20.48
CA PHE A 10 -2.17 -17.10 -19.06
C PHE A 10 -3.09 -16.23 -18.23
N ILE A 11 -4.20 -16.82 -17.78
CA ILE A 11 -5.27 -16.13 -17.07
C ILE A 11 -5.16 -16.40 -15.57
N TYR A 12 -5.10 -15.32 -14.78
CA TYR A 12 -5.10 -15.34 -13.33
C TYR A 12 -6.38 -14.71 -12.82
N LYS A 13 -7.20 -15.49 -12.14
CA LYS A 13 -8.44 -15.02 -11.49
C LYS A 13 -8.17 -14.79 -10.01
N VAL A 14 -8.54 -13.62 -9.53
CA VAL A 14 -8.37 -13.19 -8.14
C VAL A 14 -9.74 -12.91 -7.55
N LEU A 15 -10.14 -13.69 -6.55
CA LEU A 15 -11.35 -13.44 -5.78
C LEU A 15 -11.00 -12.54 -4.60
N LEU A 16 -11.65 -11.38 -4.53
CA LEU A 16 -11.44 -10.38 -3.50
C LEU A 16 -12.21 -10.74 -2.22
N LYS A 17 -11.64 -10.43 -1.06
CA LYS A 17 -12.37 -10.43 0.21
C LYS A 17 -13.30 -9.21 0.26
N LYS A 18 -14.47 -9.38 0.90
CA LYS A 18 -15.37 -8.26 1.18
C LYS A 18 -14.78 -7.37 2.26
N VAL A 19 -14.23 -6.24 1.86
CA VAL A 19 -13.66 -5.21 2.74
C VAL A 19 -14.19 -3.83 2.35
N GLN A 20 -14.06 -2.87 3.25
CA GLN A 20 -14.51 -1.50 3.04
C GLN A 20 -13.33 -0.54 3.13
N TRP A 21 -13.46 0.56 2.42
CA TRP A 21 -12.61 1.72 2.63
C TRP A 21 -12.91 2.37 3.99
N SER A 22 -12.02 3.24 4.45
CA SER A 22 -12.16 3.95 5.73
C SER A 22 -13.36 4.90 5.82
N ASP A 23 -14.06 5.14 4.72
CA ASP A 23 -15.31 5.88 4.62
C ASP A 23 -16.56 4.98 4.47
N GLY A 24 -16.39 3.66 4.59
CA GLY A 24 -17.49 2.68 4.53
C GLY A 24 -17.87 2.20 3.15
N VAL A 25 -17.31 2.76 2.09
CA VAL A 25 -17.58 2.30 0.71
C VAL A 25 -16.94 0.93 0.48
N ALA A 26 -17.66 0.01 -0.16
CA ALA A 26 -17.13 -1.32 -0.48
C ALA A 26 -15.94 -1.24 -1.45
N VAL A 27 -14.91 -2.06 -1.21
CA VAL A 27 -13.82 -2.25 -2.18
C VAL A 27 -14.30 -3.17 -3.28
N THR A 28 -14.10 -2.76 -4.53
CA THR A 28 -14.48 -3.54 -5.71
C THR A 28 -13.29 -3.84 -6.61
N ALA A 29 -13.41 -4.83 -7.48
CA ALA A 29 -12.43 -5.15 -8.51
C ALA A 29 -12.14 -3.96 -9.43
N GLN A 30 -13.17 -3.10 -9.67
CA GLN A 30 -12.99 -1.91 -10.49
C GLN A 30 -11.96 -0.93 -9.90
N HIS A 31 -11.87 -0.79 -8.57
CA HIS A 31 -10.87 0.06 -7.92
C HIS A 31 -9.43 -0.38 -8.23
N PHE A 32 -9.21 -1.69 -8.42
CA PHE A 32 -7.90 -2.22 -8.84
C PHE A 32 -7.62 -1.91 -10.31
N VAL A 33 -8.62 -2.10 -11.19
CA VAL A 33 -8.50 -1.76 -12.62
C VAL A 33 -8.18 -0.30 -12.79
N ASP A 34 -8.91 0.59 -12.10
CA ASP A 34 -8.71 2.03 -12.13
C ASP A 34 -7.32 2.45 -11.63
N SER A 35 -6.84 1.79 -10.58
CA SER A 35 -5.49 2.04 -10.04
C SER A 35 -4.39 1.66 -11.03
N ILE A 36 -4.55 0.51 -11.71
CA ILE A 36 -3.61 0.04 -12.73
C ILE A 36 -3.63 0.97 -13.94
N GLU A 37 -4.82 1.37 -14.41
CA GLU A 37 -4.96 2.34 -15.50
C GLU A 37 -4.24 3.64 -15.19
N ARG A 38 -4.49 4.22 -14.01
CA ARG A 38 -3.83 5.44 -13.56
C ARG A 38 -2.32 5.28 -13.50
N THR A 39 -1.82 4.17 -12.98
CA THR A 39 -0.37 3.93 -12.84
C THR A 39 0.30 3.73 -14.19
N LEU A 40 -0.38 3.04 -15.12
CA LEU A 40 0.08 2.83 -16.49
C LEU A 40 -0.09 4.08 -17.37
N ASN A 41 -0.87 5.08 -16.95
CA ASN A 41 -1.05 6.30 -17.75
C ASN A 41 0.30 6.99 -17.95
N PRO A 42 0.68 7.33 -19.20
CA PRO A 42 1.96 7.99 -19.51
C PRO A 42 2.19 9.30 -18.74
N SER A 43 1.12 10.00 -18.37
CA SER A 43 1.19 11.24 -17.61
C SER A 43 1.41 11.03 -16.10
N THR A 44 1.34 9.79 -15.61
CA THR A 44 1.54 9.48 -14.19
C THR A 44 2.99 9.04 -13.96
N PRO A 45 3.82 9.80 -13.23
CA PRO A 45 5.16 9.36 -12.85
C PRO A 45 5.09 8.13 -11.94
N SER A 46 5.77 7.05 -12.30
CA SER A 46 5.89 5.85 -11.47
C SER A 46 7.24 5.19 -11.68
N LYS A 47 8.01 5.02 -10.59
CA LYS A 47 9.33 4.38 -10.62
C LYS A 47 9.26 2.85 -10.80
N LEU A 48 8.11 2.24 -10.48
CA LEU A 48 7.93 0.79 -10.49
C LEU A 48 6.98 0.31 -11.58
N VAL A 49 6.63 1.17 -12.54
CA VAL A 49 5.65 0.85 -13.59
C VAL A 49 6.02 -0.40 -14.40
N ASP A 50 7.31 -0.70 -14.54
CA ASP A 50 7.80 -1.88 -15.28
C ASP A 50 7.32 -3.20 -14.67
N LEU A 51 7.00 -3.22 -13.36
CA LEU A 51 6.41 -4.39 -12.71
C LEU A 51 5.00 -4.73 -13.25
N LEU A 52 4.29 -3.74 -13.80
CA LEU A 52 2.99 -3.95 -14.45
C LEU A 52 3.12 -4.47 -15.88
N TYR A 53 4.30 -4.42 -16.52
CA TYR A 53 4.49 -4.88 -17.89
C TYR A 53 4.39 -6.40 -18.05
N VAL A 54 4.26 -7.13 -16.96
CA VAL A 54 3.90 -8.56 -16.99
C VAL A 54 2.47 -8.79 -17.48
N ILE A 55 1.59 -7.78 -17.33
CA ILE A 55 0.22 -7.79 -17.81
C ILE A 55 0.22 -7.61 -19.33
N GLU A 56 -0.59 -8.40 -20.04
CA GLU A 56 -0.73 -8.32 -21.50
C GLU A 56 -1.02 -6.88 -21.92
N ASN A 57 -0.29 -6.39 -22.93
CA ASN A 57 -0.47 -5.05 -23.50
C ASN A 57 -0.18 -3.83 -22.59
N ALA A 58 0.19 -4.03 -21.31
CA ALA A 58 0.43 -2.90 -20.39
C ALA A 58 1.51 -1.94 -20.90
N LYS A 59 2.63 -2.46 -21.44
CA LYS A 59 3.70 -1.65 -22.02
C LYS A 59 3.23 -0.87 -23.26
N ALA A 60 2.48 -1.52 -24.15
CA ALA A 60 1.96 -0.89 -25.37
C ALA A 60 0.99 0.26 -25.06
N TYR A 61 0.15 0.09 -24.02
CA TYR A 61 -0.69 1.19 -23.53
C TYR A 61 0.16 2.34 -22.97
N ARG A 62 1.17 2.04 -22.15
CA ARG A 62 2.09 3.08 -21.59
C ARG A 62 2.78 3.87 -22.71
N GLU A 63 3.11 3.22 -23.83
CA GLU A 63 3.71 3.82 -25.01
C GLU A 63 2.68 4.50 -25.95
N LYS A 64 1.40 4.63 -25.53
CA LYS A 64 0.29 5.23 -26.30
C LYS A 64 -0.01 4.54 -27.64
N LYS A 65 0.35 3.26 -27.78
CA LYS A 65 0.12 2.49 -29.04
C LYS A 65 -1.28 1.89 -29.12
N ILE A 66 -1.94 1.71 -27.98
CA ILE A 66 -3.26 1.05 -27.88
C ILE A 66 -4.07 1.69 -26.74
N PRO A 67 -5.42 1.55 -26.76
CA PRO A 67 -6.27 1.98 -25.67
C PRO A 67 -6.16 1.05 -24.45
N PHE A 68 -6.52 1.56 -23.26
CA PHE A 68 -6.48 0.78 -22.00
C PHE A 68 -7.41 -0.45 -22.04
N SER A 69 -8.53 -0.39 -22.76
CA SER A 69 -9.45 -1.52 -22.96
C SER A 69 -8.80 -2.78 -23.53
N SER A 70 -7.60 -2.65 -24.14
CA SER A 70 -6.82 -3.77 -24.67
C SER A 70 -5.81 -4.33 -23.65
N VAL A 71 -5.67 -3.73 -22.48
CA VAL A 71 -4.76 -4.20 -21.42
C VAL A 71 -5.39 -5.40 -20.71
N GLY A 72 -4.57 -6.42 -20.43
CA GLY A 72 -5.00 -7.68 -19.83
C GLY A 72 -5.41 -7.60 -18.37
N VAL A 73 -6.23 -6.62 -17.97
CA VAL A 73 -6.82 -6.51 -16.63
C VAL A 73 -8.28 -6.11 -16.74
N SER A 74 -9.17 -6.81 -16.03
CA SER A 74 -10.60 -6.50 -16.04
C SER A 74 -11.31 -6.94 -14.76
N ALA A 75 -12.31 -6.18 -14.33
CA ALA A 75 -13.27 -6.58 -13.31
C ALA A 75 -14.38 -7.43 -13.97
N LYS A 76 -14.53 -8.70 -13.54
CA LYS A 76 -15.59 -9.59 -14.03
C LYS A 76 -16.86 -9.46 -13.20
N SER A 77 -16.70 -9.08 -11.94
CA SER A 77 -17.75 -8.70 -11.00
C SER A 77 -17.15 -7.75 -9.95
N ASP A 78 -17.96 -7.33 -8.98
CA ASP A 78 -17.45 -6.51 -7.87
C ASP A 78 -16.30 -7.17 -7.10
N LEU A 79 -16.27 -8.50 -7.05
CA LEU A 79 -15.29 -9.25 -6.27
C LEU A 79 -14.35 -10.12 -7.12
N GLU A 80 -14.51 -10.15 -8.43
CA GLU A 80 -13.66 -10.96 -9.30
C GLU A 80 -12.84 -10.08 -10.23
N LEU A 81 -11.52 -10.16 -10.07
CA LEU A 81 -10.52 -9.49 -10.89
C LEU A 81 -9.79 -10.53 -11.73
N GLU A 82 -9.65 -10.25 -13.02
CA GLU A 82 -8.93 -11.12 -13.95
C GLU A 82 -7.72 -10.40 -14.52
N PHE A 83 -6.59 -11.11 -14.56
CA PHE A 83 -5.37 -10.70 -15.22
C PHE A 83 -5.02 -11.67 -16.34
N ILE A 84 -4.64 -11.15 -17.50
CA ILE A 84 -4.05 -11.88 -18.59
C ILE A 84 -2.58 -11.46 -18.67
N LEU A 85 -1.65 -12.41 -18.61
CA LEU A 85 -0.23 -12.14 -18.60
C LEU A 85 0.41 -12.48 -19.94
N ASN A 86 1.52 -11.79 -20.28
CA ASN A 86 2.31 -12.03 -21.48
C ASN A 86 2.95 -13.43 -21.51
N LYS A 87 3.22 -14.00 -20.32
CA LYS A 87 3.83 -15.33 -20.12
C LYS A 87 3.42 -15.91 -18.76
N PRO A 88 3.59 -17.23 -18.55
CA PRO A 88 3.32 -17.81 -17.24
C PRO A 88 4.33 -17.28 -16.21
N ILE A 89 3.83 -16.78 -15.07
CA ILE A 89 4.65 -16.24 -13.97
C ILE A 89 4.21 -16.91 -12.69
N SER A 90 5.00 -17.87 -12.19
CA SER A 90 4.69 -18.63 -10.96
C SER A 90 4.60 -17.76 -9.72
N TYR A 91 5.35 -16.66 -9.66
CA TYR A 91 5.38 -15.73 -8.54
C TYR A 91 4.41 -14.54 -8.70
N PHE A 92 3.48 -14.57 -9.64
CA PHE A 92 2.55 -13.44 -9.87
C PHE A 92 1.71 -13.11 -8.63
N ALA A 93 1.29 -14.13 -7.86
CA ALA A 93 0.59 -13.91 -6.60
C ALA A 93 1.40 -13.05 -5.60
N HIS A 94 2.72 -13.20 -5.57
CA HIS A 94 3.60 -12.38 -4.73
C HIS A 94 3.72 -10.93 -5.26
N LEU A 95 3.70 -10.74 -6.59
CA LEU A 95 3.68 -9.39 -7.18
C LEU A 95 2.43 -8.61 -6.77
N LEU A 96 1.26 -9.27 -6.65
CA LEU A 96 0.02 -8.65 -6.22
C LEU A 96 0.09 -8.06 -4.79
N ALA A 97 1.04 -8.51 -3.97
CA ALA A 97 1.29 -7.96 -2.64
C ALA A 97 2.10 -6.64 -2.66
N LEU A 98 2.61 -6.22 -3.81
CA LEU A 98 3.36 -4.97 -3.93
C LEU A 98 2.42 -3.76 -4.01
N PRO A 99 2.79 -2.61 -3.43
CA PRO A 99 1.95 -1.41 -3.40
C PRO A 99 1.46 -0.92 -4.77
N ILE A 100 2.21 -1.22 -5.84
CA ILE A 100 1.84 -0.81 -7.20
C ILE A 100 0.55 -1.50 -7.70
N PHE A 101 0.16 -2.62 -7.10
CA PHE A 101 -1.08 -3.34 -7.39
C PHE A 101 -2.22 -2.99 -6.44
N TYR A 102 -1.99 -2.13 -5.43
CA TYR A 102 -3.04 -1.78 -4.47
C TYR A 102 -4.15 -0.96 -5.13
N PRO A 103 -5.40 -1.17 -4.71
CA PRO A 103 -6.52 -0.42 -5.24
C PRO A 103 -6.45 1.05 -4.80
N GLN A 104 -6.96 1.93 -5.64
CA GLN A 104 -7.16 3.34 -5.34
C GLN A 104 -8.54 3.77 -5.81
N ARG A 105 -9.15 4.72 -5.11
CA ARG A 105 -10.42 5.31 -5.53
C ARG A 105 -10.17 6.60 -6.30
N LYS A 106 -10.78 6.72 -7.48
CA LYS A 106 -10.71 7.93 -8.32
C LYS A 106 -11.33 9.14 -7.60
N GLU A 107 -12.43 8.93 -6.87
CA GLU A 107 -13.20 9.97 -6.18
C GLU A 107 -12.52 10.49 -4.91
N ALA A 108 -11.62 9.71 -4.34
CA ALA A 108 -10.95 10.05 -3.09
C ALA A 108 -9.46 9.66 -3.10
N PRO A 109 -8.66 10.16 -4.06
CA PRO A 109 -7.27 9.75 -4.24
C PRO A 109 -6.44 10.11 -3.01
N GLY A 110 -5.86 9.08 -2.35
CA GLY A 110 -5.02 9.25 -1.16
C GLY A 110 -5.74 9.65 0.13
N LYS A 111 -7.08 9.81 0.10
CA LYS A 111 -7.87 10.21 1.28
C LYS A 111 -8.46 9.04 2.04
N VAL A 112 -8.64 7.90 1.40
CA VAL A 112 -9.20 6.69 1.98
C VAL A 112 -8.23 5.53 1.92
N THR A 113 -8.36 4.59 2.85
CA THR A 113 -7.51 3.39 2.94
C THR A 113 -8.33 2.17 3.33
N THR A 114 -7.82 0.99 3.03
CA THR A 114 -8.32 -0.28 3.56
C THR A 114 -7.50 -0.77 4.76
N GLY A 115 -6.47 -0.03 5.13
CA GLY A 115 -5.58 -0.36 6.24
C GLY A 115 -6.17 -0.04 7.62
N PRO A 116 -5.44 -0.39 8.68
CA PRO A 116 -5.91 -0.23 10.07
C PRO A 116 -6.11 1.22 10.50
N TYR A 117 -5.37 2.14 9.94
CA TYR A 117 -5.46 3.57 10.27
C TYR A 117 -5.59 4.39 9.00
N PHE A 118 -6.32 5.52 9.08
CA PHE A 118 -6.42 6.50 8.01
C PHE A 118 -5.88 7.85 8.44
N LEU A 119 -5.44 8.66 7.49
CA LEU A 119 -4.92 10.00 7.72
C LEU A 119 -6.07 10.94 8.08
N LYS A 120 -6.10 11.41 9.34
CA LYS A 120 -7.10 12.35 9.87
C LYS A 120 -6.71 13.80 9.63
N GLU A 121 -5.45 14.11 9.92
CA GLU A 121 -4.90 15.47 9.84
C GLU A 121 -3.46 15.41 9.36
N TRP A 122 -3.07 16.35 8.54
CA TRP A 122 -1.67 16.53 8.13
C TRP A 122 -1.31 18.01 8.17
N LYS A 123 -0.40 18.36 9.07
CA LYS A 123 0.27 19.65 9.11
C LYS A 123 1.69 19.46 8.58
N ILE A 124 1.92 19.96 7.37
CA ILE A 124 3.20 19.78 6.65
C ILE A 124 4.33 20.36 7.47
N GLY A 125 5.41 19.56 7.66
CA GLY A 125 6.61 19.96 8.43
C GLY A 125 6.43 19.92 9.95
N GLU A 126 5.24 19.62 10.48
CA GLU A 126 4.94 19.61 11.92
C GLU A 126 4.53 18.21 12.40
N LYS A 127 3.37 17.73 11.94
CA LYS A 127 2.84 16.44 12.38
C LYS A 127 1.81 15.88 11.41
N PHE A 128 1.55 14.58 11.54
CA PHE A 128 0.34 13.97 11.00
C PHE A 128 -0.33 13.06 12.03
N LEU A 129 -1.66 13.04 12.01
CA LEU A 129 -2.52 12.27 12.89
C LEU A 129 -3.19 11.17 12.09
N LEU A 130 -2.98 9.94 12.54
CA LEU A 130 -3.72 8.78 12.06
C LEU A 130 -4.81 8.42 13.07
N GLU A 131 -5.99 8.08 12.55
CA GLU A 131 -7.12 7.60 13.35
C GLU A 131 -7.50 6.17 12.97
N LYS A 132 -7.97 5.41 13.93
CA LYS A 132 -8.37 4.01 13.75
C LYS A 132 -9.48 3.89 12.71
N ASN A 133 -9.28 3.06 11.70
CA ASN A 133 -10.28 2.80 10.67
C ASN A 133 -11.43 1.96 11.24
N PRO A 134 -12.67 2.49 11.33
CA PRO A 134 -13.79 1.77 11.93
C PRO A 134 -14.22 0.51 11.16
N TYR A 135 -13.83 0.40 9.90
CA TYR A 135 -14.17 -0.73 9.02
C TYR A 135 -13.08 -1.80 8.93
N TYR A 136 -11.93 -1.57 9.57
CA TYR A 136 -10.88 -2.58 9.68
C TYR A 136 -11.15 -3.50 10.87
N LYS A 137 -11.20 -4.83 10.63
CA LYS A 137 -11.68 -5.80 11.63
C LYS A 137 -10.59 -6.47 12.46
N ASP A 138 -9.36 -6.53 11.92
CA ASP A 138 -8.27 -7.33 12.50
C ASP A 138 -7.39 -6.53 13.47
N PHE A 139 -7.99 -5.66 14.29
CA PHE A 139 -7.24 -4.94 15.32
C PHE A 139 -6.92 -5.81 16.53
N PRO A 140 -5.68 -5.77 17.06
CA PRO A 140 -5.43 -6.25 18.39
C PRO A 140 -6.20 -5.41 19.43
N GLU A 141 -6.59 -6.02 20.54
CA GLU A 141 -7.40 -5.38 21.59
C GLU A 141 -6.79 -4.07 22.09
N GLN A 142 -5.46 -4.04 22.27
CA GLN A 142 -4.72 -2.87 22.76
C GLN A 142 -4.34 -1.86 21.68
N ALA A 143 -4.87 -1.99 20.45
CA ALA A 143 -4.53 -1.05 19.38
C ALA A 143 -4.96 0.39 19.76
N PRO A 144 -4.05 1.38 19.67
CA PRO A 144 -4.36 2.77 20.02
C PRO A 144 -5.47 3.33 19.11
N LYS A 145 -6.30 4.21 19.64
CA LYS A 145 -7.35 4.89 18.85
C LYS A 145 -6.76 5.87 17.84
N GLN A 146 -5.64 6.48 18.19
CA GLN A 146 -4.95 7.49 17.39
C GLN A 146 -3.43 7.29 17.49
N ILE A 147 -2.73 7.60 16.42
CA ILE A 147 -1.26 7.62 16.33
C ILE A 147 -0.86 9.01 15.82
N VAL A 148 -0.06 9.72 16.61
CA VAL A 148 0.49 11.03 16.23
C VAL A 148 1.94 10.85 15.83
N PHE A 149 2.28 11.22 14.60
CA PHE A 149 3.66 11.32 14.14
C PHE A 149 4.09 12.79 14.21
N GLN A 150 5.09 13.08 15.03
CA GLN A 150 5.70 14.41 15.10
C GLN A 150 6.94 14.46 14.21
N ILE A 151 7.07 15.49 13.40
CA ILE A 151 8.25 15.71 12.55
C ILE A 151 9.21 16.57 13.35
N ILE A 152 10.29 15.96 13.83
CA ILE A 152 11.30 16.60 14.65
C ILE A 152 12.64 16.48 13.89
N PRO A 153 13.14 17.57 13.29
CA PRO A 153 14.35 17.54 12.47
C PRO A 153 15.60 17.10 13.24
N GLU A 154 15.76 17.56 14.50
CA GLU A 154 16.96 17.31 15.30
C GLU A 154 16.82 16.01 16.10
N GLU A 155 17.72 15.05 15.83
CA GLU A 155 17.73 13.73 16.50
C GLU A 155 17.90 13.85 18.03
N ILE A 156 18.70 14.81 18.49
CA ILE A 156 18.93 15.03 19.93
C ILE A 156 17.65 15.50 20.62
N THR A 157 16.91 16.41 20.01
CA THR A 157 15.62 16.90 20.52
C THR A 157 14.61 15.77 20.58
N ALA A 158 14.50 14.96 19.53
CA ALA A 158 13.61 13.80 19.49
C ALA A 158 13.98 12.77 20.58
N LEU A 159 15.27 12.53 20.82
CA LEU A 159 15.75 11.67 21.91
C LEU A 159 15.38 12.19 23.29
N GLN A 160 15.51 13.48 23.54
CA GLN A 160 15.13 14.09 24.84
C GLN A 160 13.62 13.98 25.08
N LEU A 161 12.79 14.18 24.04
CA LEU A 161 11.35 13.99 24.14
C LEU A 161 10.98 12.52 24.43
N PHE A 162 11.71 11.58 23.85
CA PHE A 162 11.57 10.17 24.16
C PHE A 162 11.99 9.83 25.61
N LYS A 163 13.18 10.28 26.03
CA LYS A 163 13.71 10.07 27.40
C LYS A 163 12.77 10.67 28.49
N THR A 164 12.04 11.75 28.18
CA THR A 164 11.08 12.40 29.06
C THR A 164 9.64 11.85 28.93
N GLY A 165 9.43 10.80 28.14
CA GLY A 165 8.11 10.14 27.96
C GLY A 165 7.12 10.93 27.10
N LYS A 166 7.51 12.04 26.50
CA LYS A 166 6.67 12.83 25.57
C LYS A 166 6.50 12.14 24.21
N LEU A 167 7.44 11.28 23.83
CA LEU A 167 7.32 10.35 22.72
C LEU A 167 7.36 8.93 23.24
N GLN A 168 6.47 8.07 22.75
CA GLN A 168 6.43 6.65 23.08
C GLN A 168 7.31 5.80 22.18
N ILE A 169 7.56 6.27 20.97
CA ILE A 169 8.38 5.58 19.97
C ILE A 169 9.31 6.60 19.31
N LEU A 170 10.56 6.21 19.15
CA LEU A 170 11.58 6.94 18.40
C LEU A 170 12.01 6.09 17.20
N THR A 171 11.83 6.61 15.98
CA THR A 171 12.16 5.87 14.74
C THR A 171 13.64 5.85 14.44
N LYS A 172 14.40 6.83 14.97
CA LYS A 172 15.84 6.95 14.78
C LYS A 172 16.45 7.54 16.05
N ALA A 173 17.50 6.92 16.56
CA ALA A 173 18.28 7.42 17.69
C ALA A 173 19.73 7.68 17.27
N PRO A 174 20.41 8.70 17.84
CA PRO A 174 21.83 8.89 17.63
C PRO A 174 22.61 7.63 18.01
N TYR A 175 23.59 7.25 17.21
CA TYR A 175 24.38 6.03 17.43
C TYR A 175 25.07 6.01 18.79
N THR A 176 25.54 7.18 19.26
CA THR A 176 26.20 7.37 20.56
C THR A 176 25.32 6.97 21.75
N ASP A 177 24.00 7.13 21.64
CA ASP A 177 23.05 6.84 22.71
C ASP A 177 22.49 5.41 22.66
N LEU A 178 22.68 4.69 21.54
CA LEU A 178 22.13 3.36 21.35
C LEU A 178 22.56 2.37 22.43
N GLN A 179 23.82 2.40 22.85
CA GLN A 179 24.34 1.49 23.90
C GLN A 179 23.67 1.75 25.27
N GLU A 180 23.45 3.01 25.63
CA GLU A 180 22.76 3.39 26.85
C GLU A 180 21.28 2.93 26.82
N LEU A 181 20.62 3.19 25.71
CA LEU A 181 19.22 2.79 25.49
C LEU A 181 19.04 1.26 25.49
N GLN A 182 20.00 0.52 24.94
CA GLN A 182 20.01 -0.95 25.00
C GLN A 182 20.16 -1.46 26.42
N LYS A 183 21.10 -0.90 27.20
CA LYS A 183 21.30 -1.25 28.62
C LYS A 183 20.04 -1.02 29.46
N LYS A 184 19.24 0.00 29.11
CA LYS A 184 17.97 0.32 29.76
C LYS A 184 16.78 -0.51 29.22
N GLY A 185 17.02 -1.44 28.29
CA GLY A 185 15.97 -2.27 27.68
C GLY A 185 14.97 -1.50 26.78
N LEU A 186 15.31 -0.27 26.39
CA LEU A 186 14.45 0.63 25.61
C LEU A 186 14.58 0.41 24.10
N VAL A 187 15.58 -0.34 23.64
CA VAL A 187 15.83 -0.66 22.23
C VAL A 187 15.81 -2.16 22.03
N ARG A 188 15.05 -2.60 21.05
CA ARG A 188 15.10 -3.97 20.53
C ARG A 188 15.70 -3.93 19.14
N SER A 189 16.80 -4.64 18.94
CA SER A 189 17.34 -4.88 17.58
C SER A 189 16.65 -6.10 16.98
N PHE A 190 16.17 -5.93 15.75
CA PHE A 190 15.66 -7.02 14.94
C PHE A 190 16.67 -7.30 13.84
N PRO A 191 17.16 -8.55 13.69
CA PRO A 191 18.00 -8.88 12.55
C PRO A 191 17.20 -8.70 11.27
N PHE A 192 17.77 -7.99 10.30
CA PHE A 192 17.23 -8.00 8.94
C PHE A 192 17.30 -9.44 8.42
N ARG A 193 16.15 -9.98 8.04
CA ARG A 193 16.03 -11.24 7.31
C ARG A 193 15.83 -10.98 5.83
#